data_e8a456ae149a593e29d50d4a80854046
#
_entry.id   e8a456ae149a593e29d50d4a80854046
#
_cell.length_a   1.000
_cell.length_b   1.000
_cell.length_c   1.000
_cell.angle_alpha   90.00
_cell.angle_beta   90.00
_cell.angle_gamma   90.00
#
_symmetry.space_group_name_H-M   'P 1'
#
loop_
_entity.id
_entity.type
_entity.pdbx_description
1 polymer ?
#
loop_
_entity_poly.entity_id
_entity_poly.type
_entity_poly.pdbx_seq_one_letter_code
_entity_poly.pdbx_strand_id
1 'polypeptide(L)'
;MEKISFIIPSRDNLRYLKWAYEGLRKNCSQEHQICMADDASTDGTWEWMVEEKKKNKNLSIYRNFGPDRLGLTVLYDYLAEELATNDVIMFFHADMYPSKDMDKKILDRLERGTVVSATRIEPPLHPDGPEKIISPLGFEPEEFDEEKFDKDVELYTKSEYTEGVFAPWALYKEDYFDVNGHDQLFIPQSREDSDIFNRFYLNGYQFRQIWDGFVYHLTSRGSRFRDGVGKDSNEWKYSNNRNMRNFIRKWGSTPMHDAMMKPIVLPKYDIGLVVKNCNVELLRALEPWCSSIHHDIDDIKNYIEEEQPHTEYNLSNKILSINVDVSNDIEIRFDGSQVTNNNINFISQMPMILQEHNEVGSFAHDIFEVTINTLEHKTKELIKSKPLKSYGFKL
;
A
#
# COMPACT_ATOMS: atom_id res chain seq x y z
N MET A 1 24.08 16.81 11.86
CA MET A 1 22.82 16.62 11.10
C MET A 1 22.35 15.21 11.31
N GLU A 2 21.06 15.01 11.45
CA GLU A 2 20.46 13.68 11.49
C GLU A 2 20.79 12.90 10.22
N LYS A 3 20.86 11.58 10.34
CA LYS A 3 21.11 10.69 9.21
C LYS A 3 19.90 9.82 8.93
N ILE A 4 19.72 9.51 7.67
CA ILE A 4 18.65 8.63 7.19
C ILE A 4 19.19 7.21 7.02
N SER A 5 18.38 6.21 7.33
CA SER A 5 18.54 4.85 6.82
C SER A 5 17.55 4.65 5.67
N PHE A 6 18.04 4.58 4.44
CA PHE A 6 17.23 4.27 3.25
C PHE A 6 16.87 2.80 3.24
N ILE A 7 15.59 2.48 3.08
CA ILE A 7 15.03 1.13 3.11
C ILE A 7 14.65 0.71 1.69
N ILE A 8 15.41 -0.22 1.10
CA ILE A 8 15.30 -0.57 -0.33
C ILE A 8 15.27 -2.08 -0.53
N PRO A 9 14.10 -2.73 -0.47
CA PRO A 9 13.95 -4.11 -0.92
C PRO A 9 13.98 -4.19 -2.45
N SER A 10 14.54 -5.27 -2.99
CA SER A 10 14.65 -5.50 -4.42
C SER A 10 14.48 -6.98 -4.76
N ARG A 11 13.93 -7.26 -5.95
CA ARG A 11 13.85 -8.61 -6.52
C ARG A 11 13.95 -8.56 -8.03
N ASP A 12 14.95 -9.31 -8.58
CA ASP A 12 15.21 -9.40 -10.03
C ASP A 12 15.22 -8.00 -10.69
N ASN A 13 15.91 -7.05 -10.05
CA ASN A 13 15.84 -5.63 -10.38
C ASN A 13 17.21 -4.93 -10.33
N LEU A 14 18.29 -5.70 -10.53
CA LEU A 14 19.68 -5.26 -10.35
C LEU A 14 20.01 -3.97 -11.07
N ARG A 15 19.58 -3.83 -12.32
CA ARG A 15 19.87 -2.67 -13.18
C ARG A 15 19.32 -1.38 -12.58
N TYR A 16 18.08 -1.41 -12.10
CA TYR A 16 17.42 -0.26 -11.48
C TYR A 16 18.00 0.01 -10.09
N LEU A 17 18.23 -1.03 -9.30
CA LEU A 17 18.82 -0.92 -7.98
C LEU A 17 20.21 -0.24 -8.01
N LYS A 18 21.04 -0.57 -9.01
CA LYS A 18 22.33 0.12 -9.22
C LYS A 18 22.14 1.60 -9.47
N TRP A 19 21.24 1.95 -10.37
CA TRP A 19 20.92 3.33 -10.71
C TRP A 19 20.41 4.14 -9.50
N ALA A 20 19.49 3.58 -8.72
CA ALA A 20 19.00 4.18 -7.48
C ALA A 20 20.12 4.38 -6.45
N TYR A 21 20.93 3.34 -6.24
CA TYR A 21 22.06 3.37 -5.32
C TYR A 21 23.09 4.44 -5.71
N GLU A 22 23.49 4.51 -6.98
CA GLU A 22 24.41 5.50 -7.51
C GLU A 22 23.85 6.93 -7.35
N GLY A 23 22.57 7.12 -7.64
CA GLY A 23 21.87 8.39 -7.43
C GLY A 23 21.90 8.84 -5.97
N LEU A 24 21.60 7.96 -5.03
CA LEU A 24 21.67 8.25 -3.59
C LEU A 24 23.09 8.62 -3.16
N ARG A 25 24.12 7.89 -3.64
CA ARG A 25 25.53 8.19 -3.32
C ARG A 25 26.02 9.49 -3.91
N LYS A 26 25.51 9.87 -5.09
CA LYS A 26 25.90 11.10 -5.81
C LYS A 26 25.22 12.34 -5.26
N ASN A 27 23.92 12.26 -4.98
CA ASN A 27 23.06 13.42 -4.83
C ASN A 27 22.67 13.75 -3.39
N CYS A 28 22.84 12.81 -2.43
CA CYS A 28 22.62 13.13 -1.03
C CYS A 28 23.70 14.09 -0.49
N SER A 29 23.28 14.98 0.40
CA SER A 29 24.12 16.04 1.00
C SER A 29 25.19 15.49 1.94
N GLN A 30 25.00 14.26 2.43
CA GLN A 30 25.93 13.55 3.32
C GLN A 30 25.82 12.03 3.14
N GLU A 31 26.80 11.31 3.71
CA GLU A 31 26.74 9.85 3.73
C GLU A 31 25.68 9.35 4.69
N HIS A 32 24.66 8.72 4.14
CA HIS A 32 23.60 8.02 4.83
C HIS A 32 23.82 6.51 4.87
N GLN A 33 23.10 5.83 5.75
CA GLN A 33 22.99 4.37 5.69
C GLN A 33 22.04 3.98 4.56
N ILE A 34 22.39 2.93 3.80
CA ILE A 34 21.49 2.28 2.86
C ILE A 34 21.29 0.84 3.32
N CYS A 35 20.04 0.44 3.55
CA CYS A 35 19.63 -0.91 3.92
C CYS A 35 18.95 -1.55 2.72
N MET A 36 19.57 -2.56 2.12
CA MET A 36 19.03 -3.27 0.95
C MET A 36 18.69 -4.72 1.29
N ALA A 37 17.61 -5.21 0.72
CA ALA A 37 17.24 -6.62 0.77
C ALA A 37 17.14 -7.20 -0.64
N ASP A 38 17.68 -8.41 -0.81
CA ASP A 38 17.49 -9.26 -1.98
C ASP A 38 16.40 -10.30 -1.67
N ASP A 39 15.26 -10.24 -2.35
CA ASP A 39 14.11 -11.15 -2.18
C ASP A 39 14.20 -12.35 -3.13
N ALA A 40 15.22 -13.19 -2.97
CA ALA A 40 15.46 -14.38 -3.78
C ALA A 40 15.66 -14.08 -5.28
N SER A 41 16.44 -13.05 -5.61
CA SER A 41 16.76 -12.71 -7.01
C SER A 41 17.66 -13.74 -7.67
N THR A 42 17.57 -13.81 -9.01
CA THR A 42 18.33 -14.68 -9.88
C THR A 42 19.20 -13.92 -10.89
N ASP A 43 19.16 -12.60 -10.88
CA ASP A 43 19.80 -11.70 -11.85
C ASP A 43 21.17 -11.16 -11.43
N GLY A 44 21.76 -11.68 -10.33
CA GLY A 44 23.04 -11.23 -9.78
C GLY A 44 22.94 -10.08 -8.77
N THR A 45 21.73 -9.74 -8.34
CA THR A 45 21.48 -8.69 -7.33
C THR A 45 22.28 -8.93 -6.05
N TRP A 46 22.25 -10.15 -5.50
CA TRP A 46 22.94 -10.46 -4.27
C TRP A 46 24.47 -10.34 -4.40
N GLU A 47 25.04 -10.91 -5.44
CA GLU A 47 26.48 -10.87 -5.70
C GLU A 47 26.98 -9.43 -5.79
N TRP A 48 26.23 -8.56 -6.47
CA TRP A 48 26.54 -7.14 -6.54
C TRP A 48 26.43 -6.45 -5.17
N MET A 49 25.37 -6.71 -4.38
CA MET A 49 25.24 -6.15 -3.03
C MET A 49 26.40 -6.51 -2.13
N VAL A 50 26.89 -7.76 -2.20
CA VAL A 50 28.04 -8.24 -1.43
C VAL A 50 29.31 -7.50 -1.82
N GLU A 51 29.55 -7.27 -3.11
CA GLU A 51 30.73 -6.52 -3.58
C GLU A 51 30.66 -5.04 -3.18
N GLU A 52 29.48 -4.41 -3.25
CA GLU A 52 29.32 -3.03 -2.78
C GLU A 52 29.46 -2.89 -1.26
N LYS A 53 28.98 -3.87 -0.49
CA LYS A 53 29.15 -3.88 0.98
C LYS A 53 30.62 -3.89 1.39
N LYS A 54 31.51 -4.55 0.65
CA LYS A 54 32.96 -4.53 0.91
C LYS A 54 33.58 -3.14 0.77
N LYS A 55 33.02 -2.33 -0.15
CA LYS A 55 33.49 -0.97 -0.45
C LYS A 55 32.90 0.10 0.47
N ASN A 56 31.70 -0.18 1.01
CA ASN A 56 30.92 0.82 1.73
C ASN A 56 30.45 0.32 3.09
N LYS A 57 30.97 0.91 4.16
CA LYS A 57 30.63 0.54 5.55
C LYS A 57 29.20 0.94 5.93
N ASN A 58 28.64 1.98 5.28
CA ASN A 58 27.28 2.46 5.52
C ASN A 58 26.22 1.71 4.70
N LEU A 59 26.57 0.59 4.07
CA LEU A 59 25.65 -0.31 3.40
C LEU A 59 25.34 -1.51 4.30
N SER A 60 24.08 -1.78 4.58
CA SER A 60 23.58 -2.98 5.26
C SER A 60 22.78 -3.81 4.27
N ILE A 61 22.99 -5.14 4.26
CA ILE A 61 22.36 -6.01 3.27
C ILE A 61 21.74 -7.24 3.94
N TYR A 62 20.63 -7.69 3.39
CA TYR A 62 19.96 -8.94 3.77
C TYR A 62 19.62 -9.74 2.52
N ARG A 63 19.58 -11.08 2.64
CA ARG A 63 19.13 -11.98 1.58
C ARG A 63 18.01 -12.89 2.06
N ASN A 64 16.93 -12.92 1.34
CA ASN A 64 16.02 -14.06 1.35
C ASN A 64 16.59 -15.15 0.44
N PHE A 65 16.85 -16.34 1.00
CA PHE A 65 17.40 -17.46 0.23
C PHE A 65 16.38 -18.22 -0.62
N GLY A 66 15.10 -17.81 -0.53
CA GLY A 66 14.04 -18.44 -1.31
C GLY A 66 13.68 -19.86 -0.87
N PRO A 67 12.94 -20.63 -1.68
CA PRO A 67 12.49 -20.23 -3.04
C PRO A 67 11.36 -19.19 -3.04
N ASP A 68 10.59 -19.06 -1.94
CA ASP A 68 9.45 -18.18 -1.86
C ASP A 68 9.84 -16.73 -1.58
N ARG A 69 9.07 -15.79 -2.11
CA ARG A 69 9.19 -14.37 -1.80
C ARG A 69 8.73 -14.09 -0.38
N LEU A 70 9.47 -13.22 0.31
CA LEU A 70 8.98 -12.59 1.55
C LEU A 70 8.05 -11.40 1.25
N GLY A 71 8.32 -10.66 0.18
CA GLY A 71 7.53 -9.51 -0.24
C GLY A 71 7.89 -8.20 0.47
N LEU A 72 7.31 -7.10 -0.02
CA LEU A 72 7.68 -5.75 0.40
C LEU A 72 7.37 -5.50 1.89
N THR A 73 6.19 -5.90 2.36
CA THR A 73 5.75 -5.65 3.74
C THR A 73 6.71 -6.25 4.77
N VAL A 74 7.13 -7.50 4.56
CA VAL A 74 8.07 -8.19 5.45
C VAL A 74 9.46 -7.56 5.39
N LEU A 75 9.93 -7.26 4.17
CA LEU A 75 11.28 -6.74 3.99
C LEU A 75 11.41 -5.28 4.45
N TYR A 76 10.39 -4.46 4.27
CA TYR A 76 10.38 -3.10 4.83
C TYR A 76 10.51 -3.13 6.35
N ASP A 77 9.70 -3.95 7.03
CA ASP A 77 9.73 -4.06 8.48
C ASP A 77 11.08 -4.62 8.95
N TYR A 78 11.58 -5.69 8.32
CA TYR A 78 12.87 -6.29 8.68
C TYR A 78 14.03 -5.31 8.52
N LEU A 79 14.10 -4.61 7.38
CA LEU A 79 15.16 -3.63 7.14
C LEU A 79 15.08 -2.46 8.12
N ALA A 80 13.86 -2.00 8.44
CA ALA A 80 13.65 -0.92 9.40
C ALA A 80 13.98 -1.35 10.84
N GLU A 81 13.55 -2.54 11.27
CA GLU A 81 13.74 -3.02 12.64
C GLU A 81 15.17 -3.47 12.91
N GLU A 82 15.72 -4.34 12.04
CA GLU A 82 16.96 -5.08 12.30
C GLU A 82 18.20 -4.41 11.71
N LEU A 83 18.09 -3.71 10.59
CA LEU A 83 19.26 -3.18 9.89
C LEU A 83 19.41 -1.66 9.97
N ALA A 84 18.30 -0.90 10.05
CA ALA A 84 18.37 0.56 10.14
C ALA A 84 18.92 1.00 11.50
N THR A 85 20.03 1.73 11.48
CA THR A 85 20.73 2.19 12.70
C THR A 85 20.46 3.67 13.04
N ASN A 86 19.85 4.42 12.12
CA ASN A 86 19.49 5.82 12.34
C ASN A 86 18.04 5.94 12.82
N ASP A 87 17.75 7.04 13.54
CA ASP A 87 16.40 7.32 14.04
C ASP A 87 15.42 7.71 12.93
N VAL A 88 15.91 8.18 11.80
CA VAL A 88 15.11 8.50 10.60
C VAL A 88 15.27 7.37 9.59
N ILE A 89 14.14 6.86 9.09
CA ILE A 89 14.09 5.91 7.99
C ILE A 89 13.38 6.52 6.79
N MET A 90 13.78 6.11 5.58
CA MET A 90 13.14 6.52 4.34
C MET A 90 12.90 5.32 3.43
N PHE A 91 11.64 5.08 3.12
CA PHE A 91 11.25 4.05 2.17
C PHE A 91 11.49 4.55 0.75
N PHE A 92 12.35 3.83 0.03
CA PHE A 92 12.83 4.26 -1.28
C PHE A 92 12.77 3.08 -2.26
N HIS A 93 12.25 3.31 -3.47
CA HIS A 93 12.14 2.25 -4.45
C HIS A 93 13.43 2.12 -5.29
N ALA A 94 13.71 0.90 -5.75
CA ALA A 94 14.88 0.61 -6.57
C ALA A 94 14.86 1.30 -7.96
N ASP A 95 13.72 1.83 -8.39
CA ASP A 95 13.51 2.53 -9.65
C ASP A 95 13.34 4.05 -9.50
N MET A 96 13.94 4.62 -8.45
CA MET A 96 13.93 6.05 -8.16
C MET A 96 15.34 6.66 -8.17
N TYR A 97 15.46 7.89 -8.66
CA TYR A 97 16.70 8.67 -8.67
C TYR A 97 16.48 10.02 -7.97
N PRO A 98 17.18 10.33 -6.88
CA PRO A 98 16.93 11.54 -6.11
C PRO A 98 17.56 12.78 -6.76
N SER A 99 16.92 13.93 -6.60
CA SER A 99 17.52 15.22 -6.89
C SER A 99 18.61 15.59 -5.88
N LYS A 100 19.46 16.53 -6.24
CA LYS A 100 20.52 17.02 -5.35
C LYS A 100 19.95 17.56 -4.03
N ASP A 101 20.57 17.15 -2.92
CA ASP A 101 20.22 17.55 -1.56
C ASP A 101 18.76 17.23 -1.15
N MET A 102 18.09 16.28 -1.83
CA MET A 102 16.73 15.84 -1.47
C MET A 102 16.65 15.40 0.00
N ASP A 103 17.65 14.64 0.47
CA ASP A 103 17.77 14.17 1.86
C ASP A 103 17.74 15.30 2.89
N LYS A 104 18.49 16.37 2.64
CA LYS A 104 18.52 17.56 3.50
C LYS A 104 17.16 18.25 3.54
N LYS A 105 16.51 18.41 2.39
CA LYS A 105 15.20 19.06 2.29
C LYS A 105 14.09 18.26 2.99
N ILE A 106 14.17 16.92 2.95
CA ILE A 106 13.31 16.02 3.74
C ILE A 106 13.55 16.24 5.24
N LEU A 107 14.82 16.20 5.68
CA LEU A 107 15.17 16.35 7.10
C LEU A 107 14.79 17.74 7.66
N ASP A 108 14.91 18.80 6.85
CA ASP A 108 14.55 20.18 7.24
C ASP A 108 13.05 20.34 7.55
N ARG A 109 12.20 19.39 7.10
CA ARG A 109 10.73 19.40 7.29
C ARG A 109 10.21 18.26 8.12
N LEU A 110 11.11 17.40 8.60
CA LEU A 110 10.74 16.23 9.39
C LEU A 110 10.57 16.62 10.86
N GLU A 111 9.44 16.23 11.42
CA GLU A 111 9.10 16.38 12.83
C GLU A 111 8.45 15.08 13.32
N ARG A 112 8.44 14.84 14.62
CA ARG A 112 7.68 13.73 15.21
C ARG A 112 6.20 13.85 14.87
N GLY A 113 5.58 12.73 14.51
CA GLY A 113 4.19 12.71 14.07
C GLY A 113 3.98 13.24 12.64
N THR A 114 5.06 13.33 11.83
CA THR A 114 4.96 13.68 10.42
C THR A 114 5.52 12.59 9.52
N VAL A 115 4.92 12.44 8.34
CA VAL A 115 5.45 11.65 7.22
C VAL A 115 5.77 12.61 6.09
N VAL A 116 7.04 12.68 5.70
CA VAL A 116 7.53 13.62 4.67
C VAL A 116 7.86 12.88 3.39
N SER A 117 7.26 13.28 2.27
CA SER A 117 7.47 12.68 0.94
C SER A 117 8.17 13.64 -0.01
N ALA A 118 9.08 13.13 -0.84
CA ALA A 118 9.60 13.88 -1.99
C ALA A 118 8.58 13.87 -3.14
N THR A 119 8.56 14.94 -3.94
CA THR A 119 7.73 14.99 -5.14
C THR A 119 8.34 14.15 -6.26
N ARG A 120 7.48 13.44 -6.97
CA ARG A 120 7.88 12.59 -8.10
C ARG A 120 7.84 13.38 -9.41
N ILE A 121 8.86 13.18 -10.23
CA ILE A 121 8.84 13.44 -11.67
C ILE A 121 8.79 12.09 -12.35
N GLU A 122 7.80 11.84 -13.22
CA GLU A 122 7.52 10.53 -13.82
C GLU A 122 7.42 10.62 -15.34
N PRO A 123 7.80 9.55 -16.08
CA PRO A 123 7.46 9.44 -17.48
C PRO A 123 5.94 9.32 -17.68
N PRO A 124 5.39 9.63 -18.87
CA PRO A 124 3.94 9.61 -19.14
C PRO A 124 3.37 8.19 -19.27
N LEU A 125 3.51 7.37 -18.21
CA LEU A 125 3.01 5.99 -18.13
C LEU A 125 1.72 5.85 -17.31
N HIS A 126 1.44 6.84 -16.48
CA HIS A 126 0.24 6.91 -15.66
C HIS A 126 -0.50 8.23 -15.90
N PRO A 127 -1.81 8.29 -15.61
CA PRO A 127 -2.56 9.52 -15.71
C PRO A 127 -1.87 10.68 -14.99
N ASP A 128 -2.01 11.88 -15.54
CA ASP A 128 -1.55 13.12 -14.92
C ASP A 128 -2.32 13.42 -13.63
N GLY A 129 -1.69 14.12 -12.71
CA GLY A 129 -2.27 14.53 -11.43
C GLY A 129 -1.48 15.68 -10.80
N PRO A 130 -2.11 16.49 -9.91
CA PRO A 130 -1.47 17.64 -9.29
C PRO A 130 -0.39 17.25 -8.26
N GLU A 131 -0.33 15.99 -7.85
CA GLU A 131 0.60 15.46 -6.85
C GLU A 131 1.98 15.11 -7.41
N LYS A 132 2.16 15.20 -8.72
CA LYS A 132 3.41 14.83 -9.41
C LYS A 132 3.63 15.68 -10.65
N ILE A 133 4.78 15.49 -11.25
CA ILE A 133 5.16 16.15 -12.51
C ILE A 133 5.37 15.08 -13.58
N ILE A 134 4.76 15.25 -14.74
CA ILE A 134 5.01 14.38 -15.89
C ILE A 134 6.09 15.04 -16.76
N SER A 135 7.23 14.35 -16.90
CA SER A 135 8.31 14.75 -17.79
C SER A 135 9.00 13.53 -18.42
N PRO A 136 9.14 13.50 -19.77
CA PRO A 136 9.74 12.37 -20.47
C PRO A 136 11.27 12.44 -20.40
N LEU A 137 11.86 12.06 -19.27
CA LEU A 137 13.31 12.07 -19.04
C LEU A 137 13.97 10.70 -19.34
N GLY A 138 13.25 9.78 -19.98
CA GLY A 138 13.65 8.42 -20.25
C GLY A 138 12.71 7.40 -19.56
N PHE A 139 12.60 6.21 -20.17
CA PHE A 139 11.80 5.11 -19.62
C PHE A 139 12.66 4.05 -18.94
N GLU A 140 13.96 4.13 -19.09
CA GLU A 140 14.94 3.20 -18.56
C GLU A 140 16.15 3.95 -17.99
N PRO A 141 16.95 3.37 -17.06
CA PRO A 141 18.10 4.04 -16.47
C PRO A 141 19.10 4.61 -17.48
N GLU A 142 19.35 3.88 -18.60
CA GLU A 142 20.29 4.31 -19.63
C GLU A 142 19.77 5.43 -20.54
N GLU A 143 18.46 5.66 -20.52
CA GLU A 143 17.80 6.74 -21.26
C GLU A 143 17.64 7.99 -20.41
N PHE A 144 17.96 7.92 -19.11
CA PHE A 144 17.72 8.99 -18.16
C PHE A 144 18.53 10.24 -18.49
N ASP A 145 17.83 11.33 -18.80
CA ASP A 145 18.41 12.66 -19.05
C ASP A 145 18.56 13.43 -17.73
N GLU A 146 19.68 13.20 -17.05
CA GLU A 146 19.97 13.84 -15.77
C GLU A 146 20.10 15.37 -15.89
N GLU A 147 20.66 15.89 -16.99
CA GLU A 147 20.80 17.35 -17.19
C GLU A 147 19.43 18.01 -17.30
N LYS A 148 18.50 17.39 -18.02
CA LYS A 148 17.13 17.89 -18.12
C LYS A 148 16.39 17.71 -16.78
N PHE A 149 16.64 16.62 -16.05
CA PHE A 149 16.08 16.41 -14.71
C PHE A 149 16.46 17.55 -13.76
N ASP A 150 17.74 17.95 -13.73
CA ASP A 150 18.20 19.05 -12.89
C ASP A 150 17.50 20.38 -13.27
N LYS A 151 17.33 20.65 -14.55
CA LYS A 151 16.58 21.83 -15.05
C LYS A 151 15.09 21.78 -14.65
N ASP A 152 14.46 20.62 -14.76
CA ASP A 152 13.07 20.44 -14.33
C ASP A 152 12.93 20.64 -12.82
N VAL A 153 13.87 20.12 -12.01
CA VAL A 153 13.92 20.35 -10.56
C VAL A 153 13.98 21.84 -10.24
N GLU A 154 14.87 22.60 -10.90
CA GLU A 154 14.97 24.05 -10.71
C GLU A 154 13.65 24.77 -11.08
N LEU A 155 13.04 24.37 -12.19
CA LEU A 155 11.80 24.97 -12.72
C LEU A 155 10.60 24.77 -11.79
N TYR A 156 10.49 23.57 -11.21
CA TYR A 156 9.31 23.18 -10.40
C TYR A 156 9.50 23.37 -8.90
N THR A 157 10.70 23.77 -8.44
CA THR A 157 10.99 24.00 -7.02
C THR A 157 10.09 25.09 -6.43
N LYS A 158 9.43 24.76 -5.31
CA LYS A 158 8.63 25.67 -4.49
C LYS A 158 8.98 25.45 -3.02
N SER A 159 8.91 26.49 -2.21
CA SER A 159 9.17 26.41 -0.76
C SER A 159 8.00 25.79 0.04
N GLU A 160 6.85 25.63 -0.59
CA GLU A 160 5.63 25.12 0.00
C GLU A 160 5.65 23.58 0.09
N TYR A 161 4.76 23.02 0.91
CA TYR A 161 4.44 21.60 0.91
C TYR A 161 2.94 21.42 0.76
N THR A 162 2.52 20.23 0.29
CA THR A 162 1.12 19.82 0.20
C THR A 162 0.87 18.64 1.13
N GLU A 163 -0.37 18.48 1.56
CA GLU A 163 -0.77 17.39 2.48
C GLU A 163 -0.98 16.06 1.74
N GLY A 164 0.05 15.61 1.02
CA GLY A 164 0.02 14.34 0.30
C GLY A 164 1.09 13.37 0.79
N VAL A 165 0.93 12.10 0.51
CA VAL A 165 1.91 11.07 0.83
C VAL A 165 1.99 10.03 -0.29
N PHE A 166 3.21 9.76 -0.72
CA PHE A 166 3.55 8.69 -1.65
C PHE A 166 5.06 8.36 -1.54
N ALA A 167 5.46 7.19 -2.02
CA ALA A 167 6.89 6.88 -2.06
C ALA A 167 7.67 7.84 -3.00
N PRO A 168 8.88 8.28 -2.63
CA PRO A 168 9.59 7.93 -1.41
C PRO A 168 9.10 8.78 -0.22
N TRP A 169 9.07 8.20 0.96
CA TRP A 169 8.64 8.89 2.17
C TRP A 169 9.52 8.54 3.37
N ALA A 170 9.68 9.50 4.27
CA ALA A 170 10.52 9.42 5.46
C ALA A 170 9.75 9.79 6.72
N LEU A 171 10.16 9.20 7.85
CA LEU A 171 9.64 9.51 9.18
C LEU A 171 10.64 9.04 10.24
N TYR A 172 10.38 9.34 11.49
CA TYR A 172 11.11 8.72 12.58
C TYR A 172 10.75 7.24 12.71
N LYS A 173 11.74 6.39 12.94
CA LYS A 173 11.60 4.95 13.08
C LYS A 173 10.60 4.54 14.18
N GLU A 174 10.58 5.26 15.29
CA GLU A 174 9.60 5.02 16.36
C GLU A 174 8.17 5.28 15.88
N ASP A 175 7.94 6.34 15.10
CA ASP A 175 6.63 6.69 14.53
C ASP A 175 6.14 5.59 13.58
N TYR A 176 7.05 4.95 12.83
CA TYR A 176 6.73 3.81 11.99
C TYR A 176 6.19 2.61 12.79
N PHE A 177 6.85 2.31 13.91
CA PHE A 177 6.45 1.20 14.77
C PHE A 177 5.30 1.55 15.73
N ASP A 178 4.94 2.81 15.89
CA ASP A 178 3.73 3.21 16.63
C ASP A 178 2.45 2.65 15.98
N VAL A 179 2.44 2.46 14.67
CA VAL A 179 1.38 1.76 13.94
C VAL A 179 1.72 0.29 13.63
N ASN A 180 2.77 -0.29 14.23
CA ASN A 180 3.28 -1.66 14.05
C ASN A 180 3.81 -1.97 12.64
N GLY A 181 4.35 -0.98 11.92
CA GLY A 181 4.91 -1.20 10.58
C GLY A 181 3.87 -1.57 9.51
N HIS A 182 4.28 -2.28 8.47
CA HIS A 182 3.39 -2.73 7.40
C HIS A 182 2.55 -3.95 7.81
N ASP A 183 1.35 -4.06 7.24
CA ASP A 183 0.50 -5.21 7.47
C ASP A 183 0.81 -6.34 6.48
N GLN A 184 1.18 -7.50 7.03
CA GLN A 184 1.53 -8.68 6.23
C GLN A 184 0.34 -9.32 5.51
N LEU A 185 -0.88 -8.87 5.79
CA LEU A 185 -2.07 -9.20 4.99
C LEU A 185 -1.87 -8.87 3.50
N PHE A 186 -0.97 -7.91 3.20
CA PHE A 186 -0.69 -7.41 1.84
C PHE A 186 0.55 -8.02 1.19
N ILE A 187 1.06 -9.15 1.71
CA ILE A 187 2.14 -9.91 1.05
C ILE A 187 1.68 -10.32 -0.38
N PRO A 188 2.57 -10.30 -1.39
CA PRO A 188 3.95 -9.81 -1.35
C PRO A 188 4.03 -8.30 -1.61
N GLN A 189 2.97 -7.66 -2.11
CA GLN A 189 2.89 -6.25 -2.50
C GLN A 189 1.50 -5.85 -2.99
N SER A 190 1.29 -4.57 -3.21
CA SER A 190 0.04 -3.88 -3.57
C SER A 190 -0.90 -3.68 -2.39
N ARG A 191 -1.35 -2.42 -2.21
CA ARG A 191 -2.22 -1.92 -1.14
C ARG A 191 -1.56 -1.73 0.23
N GLU A 192 -0.33 -2.18 0.41
CA GLU A 192 0.46 -1.96 1.64
C GLU A 192 0.66 -0.48 1.94
N ASP A 193 0.98 0.35 0.93
CA ASP A 193 1.12 1.80 1.06
C ASP A 193 -0.19 2.45 1.48
N SER A 194 -1.30 2.13 0.79
CA SER A 194 -2.62 2.68 1.14
C SER A 194 -3.04 2.30 2.55
N ASP A 195 -2.72 1.07 2.98
CA ASP A 195 -3.02 0.60 4.32
C ASP A 195 -2.25 1.37 5.40
N ILE A 196 -0.92 1.48 5.24
CA ILE A 196 -0.10 2.15 6.26
C ILE A 196 -0.40 3.66 6.31
N PHE A 197 -0.67 4.30 5.18
CA PHE A 197 -1.05 5.71 5.15
C PHE A 197 -2.41 5.97 5.80
N ASN A 198 -3.38 5.08 5.61
CA ASN A 198 -4.66 5.13 6.33
C ASN A 198 -4.44 5.03 7.86
N ARG A 199 -3.54 4.15 8.30
CA ARG A 199 -3.24 3.97 9.74
C ARG A 199 -2.53 5.19 10.32
N PHE A 200 -1.57 5.78 9.62
CA PHE A 200 -0.97 7.06 10.01
C PHE A 200 -2.01 8.17 10.10
N TYR A 201 -2.90 8.29 9.09
CA TYR A 201 -3.97 9.28 9.09
C TYR A 201 -4.87 9.16 10.32
N LEU A 202 -5.34 7.94 10.62
CA LEU A 202 -6.20 7.67 11.79
C LEU A 202 -5.49 7.92 13.13
N ASN A 203 -4.17 7.74 13.17
CA ASN A 203 -3.35 8.00 14.36
C ASN A 203 -2.94 9.48 14.50
N GLY A 204 -3.41 10.35 13.60
CA GLY A 204 -3.22 11.81 13.68
C GLY A 204 -1.91 12.32 13.09
N TYR A 205 -1.19 11.50 12.32
CA TYR A 205 0.03 11.92 11.64
C TYR A 205 -0.28 12.96 10.57
N GLN A 206 0.63 13.92 10.40
CA GLN A 206 0.59 14.91 9.32
C GLN A 206 1.37 14.39 8.12
N PHE A 207 0.91 14.71 6.92
CA PHE A 207 1.60 14.42 5.67
C PHE A 207 2.16 15.70 5.06
N ARG A 208 3.41 15.64 4.61
CA ARG A 208 4.11 16.77 3.99
C ARG A 208 4.82 16.31 2.72
N GLN A 209 4.18 16.49 1.58
CA GLN A 209 4.86 16.33 0.29
C GLN A 209 5.60 17.63 -0.02
N ILE A 210 6.93 17.56 -0.10
CA ILE A 210 7.78 18.75 -0.35
C ILE A 210 7.96 18.98 -1.85
N TRP A 211 7.97 20.25 -2.26
CA TRP A 211 8.12 20.66 -3.66
C TRP A 211 9.48 21.31 -3.95
N ASP A 212 10.48 21.02 -3.14
CA ASP A 212 11.88 21.40 -3.34
C ASP A 212 12.84 20.20 -3.28
N GLY A 213 12.34 19.01 -2.94
CA GLY A 213 13.03 17.73 -3.01
C GLY A 213 12.30 16.77 -3.94
N PHE A 214 12.98 16.28 -4.98
CA PHE A 214 12.37 15.47 -6.04
C PHE A 214 13.05 14.12 -6.20
N VAL A 215 12.32 13.20 -6.80
CA VAL A 215 12.87 11.97 -7.39
C VAL A 215 12.38 11.83 -8.82
N TYR A 216 13.23 11.35 -9.72
CA TYR A 216 12.75 10.75 -10.96
C TYR A 216 12.37 9.31 -10.69
N HIS A 217 11.12 8.94 -10.98
CA HIS A 217 10.58 7.63 -10.72
C HIS A 217 10.19 6.97 -12.03
N LEU A 218 10.92 5.93 -12.43
CA LEU A 218 10.67 5.19 -13.67
C LEU A 218 9.33 4.45 -13.68
N THR A 219 8.72 4.33 -12.54
CA THR A 219 7.42 3.72 -12.21
C THR A 219 7.33 2.23 -12.47
N SER A 220 6.97 1.47 -11.42
CA SER A 220 6.54 0.06 -11.53
C SER A 220 7.55 -0.91 -12.18
N ARG A 221 8.85 -0.61 -12.15
CA ARG A 221 9.88 -1.43 -12.81
C ARG A 221 10.19 -2.76 -12.12
N GLY A 222 9.77 -2.92 -10.88
CA GLY A 222 9.97 -4.18 -10.16
C GLY A 222 9.13 -5.31 -10.73
N SER A 223 7.92 -5.47 -10.21
CA SER A 223 7.07 -6.61 -10.55
C SER A 223 5.99 -6.29 -11.58
N ARG A 224 5.45 -5.06 -11.57
CA ARG A 224 4.30 -4.71 -12.40
C ARG A 224 4.64 -4.73 -13.89
N PHE A 225 5.67 -3.99 -14.29
CA PHE A 225 6.12 -3.87 -15.66
C PHE A 225 7.32 -4.76 -16.00
N ARG A 226 7.48 -5.90 -15.28
CA ARG A 226 8.57 -6.85 -15.52
C ARG A 226 8.62 -7.37 -16.96
N ASP A 227 7.47 -7.61 -17.55
CA ASP A 227 7.34 -8.15 -18.92
C ASP A 227 7.41 -7.08 -20.01
N GLY A 228 7.65 -5.82 -19.64
CA GLY A 228 7.81 -4.66 -20.52
C GLY A 228 7.06 -3.43 -20.03
N VAL A 229 7.56 -2.26 -20.44
CA VAL A 229 7.02 -0.95 -20.07
C VAL A 229 5.53 -0.86 -20.43
N GLY A 230 4.70 -0.53 -19.44
CA GLY A 230 3.25 -0.38 -19.61
C GLY A 230 2.47 -1.70 -19.69
N LYS A 231 3.12 -2.85 -19.48
CA LYS A 231 2.46 -4.17 -19.48
C LYS A 231 2.40 -4.74 -18.05
N ASP A 232 1.20 -4.85 -17.51
CA ASP A 232 1.01 -5.49 -16.21
C ASP A 232 1.31 -6.99 -16.31
N SER A 233 2.27 -7.47 -15.49
CA SER A 233 2.58 -8.89 -15.35
C SER A 233 1.42 -9.67 -14.71
N ASN A 234 1.32 -10.96 -15.00
CA ASN A 234 0.28 -11.81 -14.39
C ASN A 234 0.48 -11.95 -12.89
N GLU A 235 1.73 -12.02 -12.41
CA GLU A 235 2.05 -12.06 -10.98
C GLU A 235 1.52 -10.82 -10.26
N TRP A 236 1.73 -9.64 -10.83
CA TRP A 236 1.23 -8.40 -10.26
C TRP A 236 -0.29 -8.33 -10.26
N LYS A 237 -0.94 -8.67 -11.39
CA LYS A 237 -2.42 -8.69 -11.47
C LYS A 237 -3.05 -9.59 -10.41
N TYR A 238 -2.48 -10.78 -10.23
CA TYR A 238 -2.94 -11.72 -9.21
C TYR A 238 -2.82 -11.13 -7.80
N SER A 239 -1.62 -10.64 -7.44
CA SER A 239 -1.36 -10.03 -6.13
C SER A 239 -2.23 -8.80 -5.89
N ASN A 240 -2.37 -7.93 -6.90
CA ASN A 240 -3.17 -6.72 -6.81
C ASN A 240 -4.66 -7.02 -6.58
N ASN A 241 -5.23 -7.98 -7.31
CA ASN A 241 -6.64 -8.36 -7.16
C ASN A 241 -6.91 -9.01 -5.79
N ARG A 242 -6.01 -9.89 -5.34
CA ARG A 242 -6.10 -10.50 -4.02
C ARG A 242 -6.02 -9.46 -2.90
N ASN A 243 -5.02 -8.59 -2.95
CA ASN A 243 -4.79 -7.59 -1.93
C ASN A 243 -5.83 -6.47 -1.97
N MET A 244 -6.50 -6.21 -3.12
CA MET A 244 -7.69 -5.37 -3.16
C MET A 244 -8.84 -5.98 -2.33
N ARG A 245 -9.11 -7.29 -2.47
CA ARG A 245 -10.14 -7.95 -1.64
C ARG A 245 -9.78 -7.87 -0.15
N ASN A 246 -8.51 -8.12 0.20
CA ASN A 246 -8.03 -7.99 1.57
C ASN A 246 -8.14 -6.56 2.12
N PHE A 247 -7.87 -5.56 1.28
CA PHE A 247 -8.04 -4.17 1.65
C PHE A 247 -9.52 -3.85 1.96
N ILE A 248 -10.44 -4.30 1.10
CA ILE A 248 -11.88 -4.11 1.30
C ILE A 248 -12.34 -4.86 2.57
N ARG A 249 -11.91 -6.10 2.81
CA ARG A 249 -12.21 -6.83 4.05
C ARG A 249 -11.77 -6.06 5.29
N LYS A 250 -10.58 -5.46 5.25
CA LYS A 250 -10.02 -4.68 6.36
C LYS A 250 -10.72 -3.34 6.52
N TRP A 251 -10.85 -2.55 5.45
CA TRP A 251 -11.27 -1.15 5.50
C TRP A 251 -12.77 -0.92 5.19
N GLY A 252 -13.47 -1.89 4.59
CA GLY A 252 -14.86 -1.75 4.13
C GLY A 252 -15.02 -0.88 2.89
N SER A 253 -13.93 -0.41 2.31
CA SER A 253 -13.90 0.43 1.12
C SER A 253 -12.67 0.09 0.27
N THR A 254 -12.64 0.54 -0.98
CA THR A 254 -11.41 0.61 -1.76
C THR A 254 -10.49 1.72 -1.23
N PRO A 255 -9.18 1.71 -1.54
CA PRO A 255 -8.31 2.84 -1.24
C PRO A 255 -8.84 4.14 -1.82
N MET A 256 -8.92 5.17 -1.01
CA MET A 256 -9.38 6.50 -1.40
C MET A 256 -8.37 7.56 -0.96
N HIS A 257 -8.22 8.58 -1.77
CA HIS A 257 -7.38 9.75 -1.48
C HIS A 257 -7.94 10.98 -2.20
N ASP A 258 -7.55 12.17 -1.76
CA ASP A 258 -7.84 13.38 -2.50
C ASP A 258 -6.90 13.55 -3.72
N ALA A 259 -7.02 14.67 -4.41
CA ALA A 259 -6.20 14.94 -5.60
C ALA A 259 -4.69 15.07 -5.30
N MET A 260 -4.31 15.35 -4.06
CA MET A 260 -2.92 15.45 -3.61
C MET A 260 -2.42 14.18 -2.94
N MET A 261 -3.14 13.04 -3.05
CA MET A 261 -2.81 11.76 -2.43
C MET A 261 -2.90 11.72 -0.89
N LYS A 262 -3.62 12.66 -0.26
CA LYS A 262 -3.94 12.55 1.17
C LYS A 262 -5.00 11.47 1.36
N PRO A 263 -4.82 10.52 2.28
CA PRO A 263 -5.79 9.45 2.51
C PRO A 263 -7.17 9.97 2.90
N ILE A 264 -8.22 9.35 2.34
CA ILE A 264 -9.61 9.50 2.76
C ILE A 264 -10.03 8.16 3.36
N VAL A 265 -10.27 8.13 4.67
CA VAL A 265 -10.60 6.91 5.41
C VAL A 265 -12.06 6.96 5.84
N LEU A 266 -12.86 6.07 5.27
CA LEU A 266 -14.27 5.93 5.62
C LEU A 266 -14.43 5.13 6.92
N PRO A 267 -15.52 5.32 7.69
CA PRO A 267 -15.83 4.49 8.83
C PRO A 267 -16.01 3.01 8.43
N LYS A 268 -15.43 2.10 9.22
CA LYS A 268 -15.62 0.65 9.07
C LYS A 268 -16.79 0.20 9.92
N TYR A 269 -17.92 0.00 9.27
CA TYR A 269 -19.15 -0.50 9.93
C TYR A 269 -19.21 -2.03 9.95
N ASP A 270 -19.96 -2.57 10.89
CA ASP A 270 -20.29 -4.00 10.97
C ASP A 270 -21.54 -4.29 10.12
N ILE A 271 -21.33 -4.71 8.87
CA ILE A 271 -22.38 -4.94 7.86
C ILE A 271 -22.60 -6.43 7.65
N GLY A 272 -23.83 -6.91 7.84
CA GLY A 272 -24.30 -8.23 7.46
C GLY A 272 -25.13 -8.17 6.16
N LEU A 273 -24.80 -9.00 5.18
CA LEU A 273 -25.59 -9.16 3.96
C LEU A 273 -26.45 -10.40 4.05
N VAL A 274 -27.72 -10.32 3.70
CA VAL A 274 -28.66 -11.46 3.61
C VAL A 274 -29.15 -11.56 2.17
N VAL A 275 -28.66 -12.58 1.46
CA VAL A 275 -28.83 -12.72 0.01
C VAL A 275 -29.60 -14.00 -0.31
N LYS A 276 -30.84 -13.86 -0.76
CA LYS A 276 -31.64 -14.95 -1.35
C LYS A 276 -31.26 -15.13 -2.82
N ASN A 277 -31.46 -16.34 -3.35
CA ASN A 277 -31.08 -16.67 -4.74
C ASN A 277 -29.63 -16.27 -5.07
N CYS A 278 -28.71 -16.50 -4.12
CA CYS A 278 -27.31 -16.21 -4.27
C CYS A 278 -26.61 -17.29 -5.11
N ASN A 279 -25.63 -16.88 -5.91
CA ASN A 279 -24.70 -17.81 -6.57
C ASN A 279 -23.25 -17.52 -6.17
N VAL A 280 -22.33 -18.43 -6.49
CA VAL A 280 -20.92 -18.32 -6.08
C VAL A 280 -20.21 -17.08 -6.66
N GLU A 281 -20.58 -16.66 -7.87
CA GLU A 281 -20.00 -15.46 -8.50
C GLU A 281 -20.42 -14.19 -7.75
N LEU A 282 -21.71 -14.10 -7.40
CA LEU A 282 -22.24 -13.00 -6.59
C LEU A 282 -21.64 -13.02 -5.17
N LEU A 283 -21.56 -14.20 -4.53
CA LEU A 283 -20.89 -14.36 -3.25
C LEU A 283 -19.46 -13.83 -3.29
N ARG A 284 -18.66 -14.20 -4.31
CA ARG A 284 -17.28 -13.75 -4.52
C ARG A 284 -17.18 -12.23 -4.66
N ALA A 285 -18.15 -11.60 -5.30
CA ALA A 285 -18.20 -10.14 -5.48
C ALA A 285 -18.55 -9.40 -4.18
N LEU A 286 -19.43 -9.96 -3.36
CA LEU A 286 -20.00 -9.32 -2.18
C LEU A 286 -19.21 -9.57 -0.89
N GLU A 287 -18.63 -10.78 -0.74
CA GLU A 287 -17.99 -11.22 0.49
C GLU A 287 -16.97 -10.22 1.06
N PRO A 288 -16.08 -9.58 0.27
CA PRO A 288 -15.11 -8.64 0.83
C PRO A 288 -15.73 -7.41 1.52
N TRP A 289 -16.93 -7.02 1.13
CA TRP A 289 -17.58 -5.77 1.53
C TRP A 289 -18.36 -5.83 2.85
N CYS A 290 -18.48 -6.98 3.46
CA CYS A 290 -19.29 -7.19 4.66
C CYS A 290 -18.51 -7.86 5.78
N SER A 291 -19.04 -7.82 7.00
CA SER A 291 -18.53 -8.59 8.15
C SER A 291 -19.04 -10.03 8.13
N SER A 292 -20.31 -10.22 7.71
CA SER A 292 -20.89 -11.54 7.45
C SER A 292 -21.78 -11.52 6.21
N ILE A 293 -21.90 -12.66 5.54
CA ILE A 293 -22.84 -12.86 4.42
C ILE A 293 -23.63 -14.14 4.63
N HIS A 294 -24.96 -14.00 4.63
CA HIS A 294 -25.92 -15.07 4.82
C HIS A 294 -26.55 -15.40 3.47
N HIS A 295 -26.47 -16.65 3.05
CA HIS A 295 -26.85 -17.08 1.70
C HIS A 295 -27.56 -18.44 1.68
N ASP A 296 -28.16 -18.76 0.55
CA ASP A 296 -28.90 -20.00 0.29
C ASP A 296 -28.20 -20.96 -0.71
N ILE A 297 -26.89 -20.78 -0.95
CA ILE A 297 -26.09 -21.67 -1.80
C ILE A 297 -25.87 -22.99 -1.05
N ASP A 298 -26.09 -24.12 -1.72
CA ASP A 298 -25.96 -25.46 -1.12
C ASP A 298 -24.50 -25.84 -0.82
N ASP A 299 -23.55 -25.48 -1.69
CA ASP A 299 -22.12 -25.80 -1.53
C ASP A 299 -21.22 -24.61 -1.90
N ILE A 300 -20.46 -24.14 -0.90
CA ILE A 300 -19.47 -23.06 -1.01
C ILE A 300 -18.04 -23.54 -0.74
N LYS A 301 -17.85 -24.84 -0.58
CA LYS A 301 -16.57 -25.40 -0.14
C LYS A 301 -15.43 -25.02 -1.07
N ASN A 302 -15.64 -25.11 -2.38
CA ASN A 302 -14.62 -24.75 -3.36
C ASN A 302 -14.21 -23.27 -3.23
N TYR A 303 -15.15 -22.36 -3.00
CA TYR A 303 -14.83 -20.94 -2.80
C TYR A 303 -13.96 -20.73 -1.55
N ILE A 304 -14.31 -21.36 -0.44
CA ILE A 304 -13.54 -21.25 0.80
C ILE A 304 -12.14 -21.86 0.63
N GLU A 305 -12.03 -23.04 0.03
CA GLU A 305 -10.74 -23.70 -0.21
C GLU A 305 -9.81 -22.89 -1.13
N GLU A 306 -10.35 -22.20 -2.13
CA GLU A 306 -9.59 -21.31 -3.01
C GLU A 306 -9.15 -20.00 -2.34
N GLU A 307 -10.03 -19.36 -1.58
CA GLU A 307 -9.80 -18.01 -1.09
C GLU A 307 -9.15 -17.95 0.31
N GLN A 308 -9.46 -18.92 1.21
CA GLN A 308 -8.94 -18.92 2.58
C GLN A 308 -7.41 -18.88 2.69
N PRO A 309 -6.61 -19.56 1.82
CA PRO A 309 -5.16 -19.46 1.88
C PRO A 309 -4.59 -18.04 1.60
N HIS A 310 -5.44 -17.14 1.10
CA HIS A 310 -5.05 -15.81 0.64
C HIS A 310 -5.51 -14.69 1.56
N THR A 311 -6.12 -15.02 2.70
CA THR A 311 -6.61 -14.05 3.68
C THR A 311 -6.50 -14.59 5.10
N GLU A 312 -6.28 -13.70 6.07
CA GLU A 312 -6.31 -14.05 7.50
C GLU A 312 -7.74 -14.07 8.08
N TYR A 313 -8.71 -13.55 7.35
CA TYR A 313 -10.12 -13.59 7.75
C TYR A 313 -10.65 -15.01 7.65
N ASN A 314 -11.29 -15.50 8.72
CA ASN A 314 -11.89 -16.83 8.72
C ASN A 314 -13.19 -16.82 7.91
N LEU A 315 -13.12 -17.29 6.66
CA LEU A 315 -14.24 -17.28 5.74
C LEU A 315 -15.37 -18.20 6.19
N SER A 316 -15.07 -19.31 6.85
CA SER A 316 -16.12 -20.21 7.38
C SER A 316 -16.95 -19.56 8.49
N ASN A 317 -16.39 -18.60 9.24
CA ASN A 317 -17.14 -17.86 10.25
C ASN A 317 -17.89 -16.66 9.65
N LYS A 318 -17.49 -16.22 8.48
CA LYS A 318 -18.02 -15.04 7.79
C LYS A 318 -19.16 -15.39 6.82
N ILE A 319 -19.07 -16.55 6.17
CA ILE A 319 -20.02 -17.00 5.15
C ILE A 319 -20.94 -18.02 5.77
N LEU A 320 -22.20 -17.65 5.98
CA LEU A 320 -23.16 -18.35 6.80
C LEU A 320 -24.40 -18.76 6.00
N SER A 321 -25.09 -19.81 6.44
CA SER A 321 -26.41 -20.13 5.89
C SER A 321 -27.41 -19.02 6.17
N ILE A 322 -28.33 -18.77 5.25
CA ILE A 322 -29.44 -17.81 5.40
C ILE A 322 -30.36 -18.13 6.60
N ASN A 323 -30.29 -19.37 7.12
CA ASN A 323 -31.04 -19.78 8.29
C ASN A 323 -30.38 -19.42 9.63
N VAL A 324 -29.18 -18.87 9.60
CA VAL A 324 -28.49 -18.36 10.80
C VAL A 324 -28.94 -16.93 11.06
N ASP A 325 -29.23 -16.61 12.32
CA ASP A 325 -29.64 -15.26 12.71
C ASP A 325 -28.52 -14.23 12.42
N VAL A 326 -28.92 -13.08 11.91
CA VAL A 326 -28.04 -11.94 11.67
C VAL A 326 -27.88 -11.16 12.97
N SER A 327 -26.65 -10.83 13.34
CA SER A 327 -26.34 -10.07 14.56
C SER A 327 -25.51 -8.82 14.30
N ASN A 328 -25.39 -8.41 13.04
CA ASN A 328 -24.61 -7.24 12.64
C ASN A 328 -25.34 -5.93 12.99
N ASP A 329 -24.56 -4.90 13.18
CA ASP A 329 -25.07 -3.54 13.47
C ASP A 329 -25.91 -2.98 12.32
N ILE A 330 -25.55 -3.36 11.09
CA ILE A 330 -26.24 -2.98 9.87
C ILE A 330 -26.56 -4.26 9.07
N GLU A 331 -27.82 -4.42 8.73
CA GLU A 331 -28.29 -5.54 7.94
C GLU A 331 -28.83 -5.07 6.60
N ILE A 332 -28.40 -5.73 5.51
CA ILE A 332 -28.88 -5.45 4.15
C ILE A 332 -29.42 -6.72 3.53
N ARG A 333 -30.74 -6.73 3.26
CA ARG A 333 -31.47 -7.86 2.66
C ARG A 333 -31.81 -7.60 1.21
N PHE A 334 -31.63 -8.59 0.34
CA PHE A 334 -32.01 -8.48 -1.07
C PHE A 334 -32.07 -9.86 -1.76
N ASP A 335 -32.68 -9.83 -2.96
CA ASP A 335 -32.71 -10.98 -3.86
C ASP A 335 -31.54 -10.89 -4.85
N GLY A 336 -30.61 -11.83 -4.78
CA GLY A 336 -29.44 -11.90 -5.64
C GLY A 336 -29.75 -12.05 -7.13
N SER A 337 -30.93 -12.62 -7.48
CA SER A 337 -31.36 -12.73 -8.87
C SER A 337 -31.70 -11.37 -9.51
N GLN A 338 -31.91 -10.32 -8.71
CA GLN A 338 -32.20 -8.96 -9.16
C GLN A 338 -30.95 -8.05 -9.18
N VAL A 339 -29.80 -8.57 -8.78
CA VAL A 339 -28.53 -7.82 -8.80
C VAL A 339 -28.08 -7.58 -10.23
N THR A 340 -27.68 -6.34 -10.52
CA THR A 340 -27.15 -5.88 -11.80
C THR A 340 -25.82 -5.16 -11.60
N ASN A 341 -25.05 -4.96 -12.66
CA ASN A 341 -23.81 -4.17 -12.61
C ASN A 341 -24.01 -2.71 -12.11
N ASN A 342 -25.22 -2.19 -12.19
CA ASN A 342 -25.52 -0.82 -11.74
C ASN A 342 -25.84 -0.78 -10.24
N ASN A 343 -26.71 -1.69 -9.77
CA ASN A 343 -27.17 -1.60 -8.38
C ASN A 343 -26.21 -2.24 -7.37
N ILE A 344 -25.33 -3.18 -7.76
CA ILE A 344 -24.34 -3.78 -6.86
C ILE A 344 -23.40 -2.71 -6.24
N ASN A 345 -23.19 -1.59 -6.92
CA ASN A 345 -22.37 -0.48 -6.41
C ASN A 345 -22.93 0.12 -5.11
N PHE A 346 -24.24 -0.04 -4.84
CA PHE A 346 -24.83 0.39 -3.58
C PHE A 346 -24.11 -0.21 -2.36
N ILE A 347 -23.72 -1.49 -2.43
CA ILE A 347 -22.99 -2.15 -1.35
C ILE A 347 -21.62 -1.50 -1.11
N SER A 348 -20.89 -1.18 -2.17
CA SER A 348 -19.58 -0.51 -2.05
C SER A 348 -19.66 0.95 -1.57
N GLN A 349 -20.82 1.58 -1.73
CA GLN A 349 -21.07 2.96 -1.32
C GLN A 349 -21.65 3.06 0.11
N MET A 350 -22.00 1.94 0.73
CA MET A 350 -22.62 1.92 2.06
C MET A 350 -21.88 2.74 3.12
N PRO A 351 -20.53 2.67 3.26
CA PRO A 351 -19.84 3.47 4.27
C PRO A 351 -20.07 4.98 4.13
N MET A 352 -20.16 5.50 2.88
CA MET A 352 -20.46 6.91 2.62
C MET A 352 -21.94 7.22 2.92
N ILE A 353 -22.85 6.36 2.47
CA ILE A 353 -24.30 6.51 2.69
C ILE A 353 -24.60 6.54 4.19
N LEU A 354 -24.02 5.64 4.98
CA LEU A 354 -24.20 5.58 6.43
C LEU A 354 -23.64 6.80 7.15
N GLN A 355 -22.50 7.30 6.68
CA GLN A 355 -21.90 8.53 7.24
C GLN A 355 -22.76 9.76 6.99
N GLU A 356 -23.42 9.86 5.83
CA GLU A 356 -24.31 10.96 5.49
C GLU A 356 -25.69 10.85 6.15
N HIS A 357 -26.25 9.64 6.22
CA HIS A 357 -27.58 9.39 6.76
C HIS A 357 -27.64 9.61 8.28
N ASN A 358 -26.66 9.16 9.01
CA ASN A 358 -26.42 9.37 10.45
C ASN A 358 -27.66 9.15 11.37
N GLU A 359 -28.58 8.27 10.98
CA GLU A 359 -29.77 7.91 11.75
C GLU A 359 -29.97 6.39 11.79
N VAL A 360 -30.44 5.88 12.93
CA VAL A 360 -30.86 4.48 13.08
C VAL A 360 -32.28 4.29 12.52
N GLY A 361 -32.60 3.09 12.05
CA GLY A 361 -33.89 2.79 11.47
C GLY A 361 -33.80 1.92 10.23
N SER A 362 -34.87 1.84 9.45
CA SER A 362 -34.92 1.04 8.23
C SER A 362 -35.36 1.88 7.04
N PHE A 363 -34.74 1.60 5.89
CA PHE A 363 -35.11 2.20 4.62
C PHE A 363 -34.93 1.18 3.48
N ALA A 364 -35.55 1.45 2.34
CA ALA A 364 -35.38 0.69 1.12
C ALA A 364 -34.73 1.54 0.03
N HIS A 365 -33.83 0.96 -0.73
CA HIS A 365 -33.23 1.56 -1.92
C HIS A 365 -33.13 0.52 -3.03
N ASP A 366 -33.81 0.73 -4.14
CA ASP A 366 -33.95 -0.23 -5.24
C ASP A 366 -34.36 -1.63 -4.70
N ILE A 367 -33.53 -2.64 -4.85
CA ILE A 367 -33.76 -4.01 -4.38
C ILE A 367 -33.33 -4.24 -2.92
N PHE A 368 -32.66 -3.27 -2.29
CA PHE A 368 -32.04 -3.40 -0.97
C PHE A 368 -32.95 -2.90 0.14
N GLU A 369 -33.19 -3.75 1.14
CA GLU A 369 -33.80 -3.40 2.42
C GLU A 369 -32.68 -3.26 3.45
N VAL A 370 -32.50 -2.06 4.01
CA VAL A 370 -31.45 -1.75 4.96
C VAL A 370 -32.05 -1.51 6.33
N THR A 371 -31.51 -2.18 7.35
CA THR A 371 -31.82 -1.94 8.76
C THR A 371 -30.55 -1.53 9.49
N ILE A 372 -30.57 -0.37 10.12
CA ILE A 372 -29.48 0.20 10.91
C ILE A 372 -29.87 0.10 12.38
N ASN A 373 -29.24 -0.80 13.13
CA ASN A 373 -29.42 -0.97 14.56
C ASN A 373 -28.54 -0.01 15.36
N THR A 374 -27.31 0.21 14.91
CA THR A 374 -26.36 1.19 15.44
C THR A 374 -25.42 1.68 14.35
N LEU A 375 -24.87 2.88 14.53
CA LEU A 375 -23.86 3.51 13.67
C LEU A 375 -22.47 3.51 14.30
N GLU A 376 -22.24 2.68 15.31
CA GLU A 376 -20.92 2.51 15.88
C GLU A 376 -19.97 1.90 14.83
N HIS A 377 -18.72 2.35 14.85
CA HIS A 377 -17.70 1.85 13.93
C HIS A 377 -16.36 1.64 14.64
N LYS A 378 -15.64 0.60 14.23
CA LYS A 378 -14.37 0.16 14.84
C LYS A 378 -13.13 0.62 14.07
N THR A 379 -13.23 1.70 13.30
CA THR A 379 -12.16 2.17 12.41
C THR A 379 -10.83 2.40 13.14
N LYS A 380 -10.85 2.92 14.36
CA LYS A 380 -9.64 3.14 15.16
C LYS A 380 -8.93 1.86 15.58
N GLU A 381 -9.61 0.73 15.63
CA GLU A 381 -9.00 -0.57 15.95
C GLU A 381 -8.06 -1.04 14.81
N LEU A 382 -8.21 -0.47 13.61
CA LEU A 382 -7.40 -0.79 12.43
C LEU A 382 -6.01 -0.11 12.42
N ILE A 383 -5.74 0.82 13.36
CA ILE A 383 -4.48 1.57 13.41
C ILE A 383 -3.28 0.64 13.57
N LYS A 384 -3.39 -0.41 14.40
CA LYS A 384 -2.28 -1.33 14.67
C LYS A 384 -2.42 -2.61 13.85
N SER A 385 -1.44 -2.85 13.00
CA SER A 385 -1.24 -4.14 12.33
C SER A 385 -0.83 -5.23 13.31
N LYS A 386 -0.95 -6.48 12.88
CA LYS A 386 -0.37 -7.60 13.63
C LYS A 386 1.16 -7.56 13.57
N PRO A 387 1.87 -7.81 14.68
CA PRO A 387 3.33 -7.82 14.70
C PRO A 387 3.89 -8.95 13.82
N LEU A 388 5.04 -8.71 13.17
CA LEU A 388 5.83 -9.69 12.41
C LEU A 388 6.01 -11.04 13.10
N LYS A 389 6.23 -11.03 14.43
CA LYS A 389 6.43 -12.24 15.25
C LYS A 389 5.27 -13.23 15.24
N SER A 390 4.09 -12.85 14.77
CA SER A 390 2.92 -13.72 14.69
C SER A 390 2.95 -14.71 13.51
N TYR A 391 3.83 -14.50 12.52
CA TYR A 391 3.86 -15.29 11.28
C TYR A 391 4.92 -16.41 11.25
N GLY A 392 5.65 -16.63 12.35
CA GLY A 392 6.53 -17.80 12.49
C GLY A 392 7.74 -17.85 11.56
N PHE A 393 8.10 -16.72 10.92
CA PHE A 393 9.37 -16.64 10.21
C PHE A 393 10.52 -16.77 11.21
N LYS A 394 11.23 -17.89 11.17
CA LYS A 394 12.59 -17.96 11.73
C LYS A 394 13.47 -17.22 10.74
N LEU A 395 13.74 -15.97 11.03
CA LEU A 395 14.77 -15.19 10.36
C LEU A 395 16.15 -15.78 10.60
#